data_4e61a6547e0a16e99c9140ed294bbb8c
#
_entry.id   4e61a6547e0a16e99c9140ed294bbb8c
#
_cell.length_a   1.000
_cell.length_b   1.000
_cell.length_c   1.000
_cell.angle_alpha   90.00
_cell.angle_beta   90.00
_cell.angle_gamma   90.00
#
_symmetry.space_group_name_H-M   'P 1'
#
loop_
_entity.id
_entity.type
_entity.pdbx_description
1 polymer ?
#
loop_
_entity_poly.entity_id
_entity_poly.type
_entity_poly.pdbx_seq_one_letter_code
_entity_poly.pdbx_strand_id
1 'polypeptide(L)' 'MDSVYILWHTRDLNGEDNEKLIGVYRSEEDAKAAIERLKDKPGFKEAQDAFEVHKYLLNRTGWEEGFIHTDGGTSTNA' A
#
# COMPACT_ATOMS: atom_id res chain seq x y z
N MET A 1 1.86 6.47 -19.65
CA MET A 1 1.96 6.68 -18.22
C MET A 1 2.94 5.73 -17.63
N ASP A 2 3.89 6.27 -16.94
CA ASP A 2 4.99 5.45 -16.44
C ASP A 2 4.86 5.11 -14.97
N SER A 3 3.74 5.44 -14.36
CA SER A 3 3.55 5.18 -12.94
C SER A 3 2.14 4.74 -12.65
N VAL A 4 2.02 4.08 -11.49
CA VAL A 4 0.72 3.70 -10.96
C VAL A 4 0.67 4.13 -9.50
N TYR A 5 -0.52 4.16 -8.96
CA TYR A 5 -0.76 4.55 -7.58
C TYR A 5 -1.46 3.41 -6.90
N ILE A 6 -0.84 2.87 -5.87
CA ILE A 6 -1.36 1.72 -5.16
C ILE A 6 -1.99 2.21 -3.87
N LEU A 7 -3.23 1.84 -3.68
CA LEU A 7 -4.00 2.25 -2.50
C LEU A 7 -4.03 1.11 -1.51
N TRP A 8 -3.61 1.42 -0.31
CA TRP A 8 -3.60 0.50 0.81
C TRP A 8 -4.49 1.01 1.92
N HIS A 9 -4.99 0.09 2.72
CA HIS A 9 -5.66 0.42 3.96
C HIS A 9 -5.06 -0.42 5.07
N THR A 10 -4.53 0.23 6.09
CA THR A 10 -3.92 -0.44 7.22
C THR A 10 -4.82 -0.26 8.43
N ARG A 11 -5.13 -1.37 9.09
CA ARG A 11 -5.96 -1.32 10.27
C ARG A 11 -5.27 -2.09 11.38
N ASP A 12 -5.16 -1.46 12.55
CA ASP A 12 -4.57 -2.08 13.72
C ASP A 12 -5.68 -2.79 14.48
N LEU A 13 -5.63 -4.11 14.48
CA LEU A 13 -6.61 -4.91 15.19
C LEU A 13 -5.89 -5.70 16.28
N ASN A 14 -6.20 -5.36 17.53
CA ASN A 14 -5.65 -6.07 18.67
C ASN A 14 -4.13 -6.12 18.66
N GLY A 15 -3.50 -5.03 18.26
CA GLY A 15 -2.05 -4.96 18.25
C GLY A 15 -1.41 -5.53 17.00
N GLU A 16 -2.20 -5.95 16.04
CA GLU A 16 -1.69 -6.49 14.78
C GLU A 16 -2.08 -5.59 13.64
N ASP A 17 -1.10 -5.24 12.81
CA ASP A 17 -1.35 -4.46 11.61
C ASP A 17 -1.98 -5.36 10.56
N ASN A 18 -3.06 -4.89 9.99
CA ASN A 18 -3.77 -5.62 8.94
C ASN A 18 -3.81 -4.74 7.70
N GLU A 19 -2.93 -5.01 6.75
CA GLU A 19 -2.86 -4.23 5.52
C GLU A 19 -3.65 -4.89 4.42
N LYS A 20 -4.44 -4.08 3.72
CA LYS A 20 -5.19 -4.56 2.56
C LYS A 20 -4.81 -3.76 1.35
N LEU A 21 -4.50 -4.45 0.27
CA LEU A 21 -4.33 -3.81 -1.02
C LEU A 21 -5.71 -3.56 -1.61
N ILE A 22 -6.07 -2.31 -1.71
CA ILE A 22 -7.40 -1.93 -2.17
C ILE A 22 -7.47 -1.91 -3.69
N GLY A 23 -6.46 -1.31 -4.31
CA GLY A 23 -6.47 -1.25 -5.77
C GLY A 23 -5.25 -0.55 -6.32
N VAL A 24 -5.14 -0.60 -7.64
CA VAL A 24 -4.06 0.06 -8.37
C VAL A 24 -4.71 1.00 -9.37
N TYR A 25 -4.28 2.26 -9.37
CA TYR A 25 -4.91 3.32 -10.14
C TYR A 25 -3.90 4.02 -11.01
N ARG A 26 -4.39 4.61 -12.09
CA ARG A 26 -3.51 5.30 -13.04
C ARG A 26 -3.12 6.69 -12.58
N SER A 27 -3.81 7.25 -11.61
CA SER A 27 -3.52 8.59 -11.13
C SER A 27 -3.82 8.68 -9.65
N GLU A 28 -3.20 9.67 -9.01
CA GLU A 28 -3.47 9.94 -7.61
C GLU A 28 -4.92 10.35 -7.41
N GLU A 29 -5.47 11.09 -8.37
CA GLU A 29 -6.86 11.52 -8.27
C GLU A 29 -7.82 10.33 -8.27
N ASP A 30 -7.53 9.33 -9.11
CA ASP A 30 -8.36 8.14 -9.13
C ASP A 30 -8.28 7.37 -7.81
N ALA A 31 -7.09 7.31 -7.22
CA ALA A 31 -6.92 6.66 -5.93
C ALA A 31 -7.70 7.42 -4.85
N LYS A 32 -7.63 8.74 -4.86
CA LYS A 32 -8.37 9.54 -3.89
C LYS A 32 -9.87 9.41 -4.07
N ALA A 33 -10.33 9.31 -5.31
CA ALA A 33 -11.75 9.08 -5.55
C ALA A 33 -12.20 7.74 -4.99
N ALA A 34 -11.34 6.73 -5.07
CA ALA A 34 -11.64 5.44 -4.48
C ALA A 34 -11.78 5.54 -2.96
N ILE A 35 -10.91 6.32 -2.32
CA ILE A 35 -11.01 6.54 -0.88
C ILE A 35 -12.37 7.15 -0.53
N GLU A 36 -12.80 8.13 -1.31
CA GLU A 36 -14.08 8.77 -1.05
C GLU A 36 -15.25 7.80 -1.17
N ARG A 37 -15.15 6.83 -2.09
CA ARG A 37 -16.20 5.84 -2.25
C ARG A 37 -16.21 4.82 -1.11
N LEU A 38 -15.05 4.57 -0.52
CA LEU A 38 -14.89 3.44 0.40
C LEU A 38 -14.89 3.84 1.87
N LYS A 39 -14.57 5.08 2.17
CA LYS A 39 -14.29 5.47 3.56
C LYS A 39 -15.46 5.26 4.50
N ASP A 40 -16.68 5.27 3.98
CA ASP A 40 -17.86 5.10 4.82
C ASP A 40 -18.38 3.66 4.85
N LYS A 41 -17.69 2.77 4.17
CA LYS A 41 -18.12 1.37 4.12
C LYS A 41 -17.64 0.62 5.36
N PRO A 42 -18.37 -0.43 5.74
CA PRO A 42 -17.96 -1.23 6.89
C PRO A 42 -16.55 -1.75 6.72
N GLY A 43 -15.78 -1.67 7.77
CA GLY A 43 -14.39 -2.07 7.74
C GLY A 43 -13.44 -0.93 7.44
N PHE A 44 -13.93 0.15 6.82
CA PHE A 44 -13.12 1.32 6.53
C PHE A 44 -13.51 2.52 7.37
N LYS A 45 -14.80 2.65 7.66
CA LYS A 45 -15.28 3.83 8.36
C LYS A 45 -14.71 3.96 9.77
N GLU A 46 -14.27 2.87 10.35
CA GLU A 46 -13.68 2.89 11.69
C GLU A 46 -12.24 3.39 11.67
N ALA A 47 -11.63 3.48 10.50
CA ALA A 47 -10.24 3.93 10.37
C ALA A 47 -10.07 4.70 9.07
N GLN A 48 -10.81 5.79 8.94
CA GLN A 48 -10.81 6.57 7.69
C GLN A 48 -9.48 7.23 7.40
N ASP A 49 -8.63 7.39 8.41
CA ASP A 49 -7.32 8.01 8.24
C ASP A 49 -6.24 7.00 7.86
N ALA A 50 -6.60 5.74 7.72
CA ALA A 50 -5.62 4.68 7.51
C ALA A 50 -5.40 4.33 6.05
N PHE A 51 -5.98 5.08 5.13
CA PHE A 51 -5.70 4.91 3.71
C PHE A 51 -4.36 5.51 3.36
N GLU A 52 -3.59 4.80 2.52
CA GLU A 52 -2.31 5.29 2.04
C GLU A 52 -2.21 5.07 0.56
N VAL A 53 -1.66 6.07 -0.14
CA VAL A 53 -1.46 5.99 -1.58
C VAL A 53 0.04 6.01 -1.83
N HIS A 54 0.53 5.01 -2.52
CA HIS A 54 1.95 4.90 -2.84
C HIS A 54 2.15 4.92 -4.35
N LYS A 55 3.03 5.77 -4.83
CA LYS A 55 3.34 5.85 -6.24
C LYS A 55 4.44 4.87 -6.59
N TYR A 56 4.23 4.10 -7.64
CA TYR A 56 5.24 3.18 -8.15
C TYR A 56 5.45 3.42 -9.63
N LEU A 57 6.69 3.36 -10.03
CA LEU A 57 7.05 3.51 -11.44
C LEU A 57 6.94 2.17 -12.14
N LEU A 58 6.37 2.20 -13.35
CA LEU A 58 6.26 1.00 -14.16
C LEU A 58 7.61 0.64 -14.75
N ASN A 59 7.79 -0.64 -15.01
CA ASN A 59 8.99 -1.17 -15.64
C ASN A 59 10.26 -0.81 -14.90
N ARG A 60 10.15 -0.67 -13.61
CA ARG A 60 11.27 -0.35 -12.77
C ARG A 60 11.46 -1.44 -11.74
N THR A 61 12.65 -1.96 -11.67
CA THR A 61 12.97 -3.00 -10.69
C THR A 61 13.58 -2.34 -9.47
N GLY A 62 12.86 -2.40 -8.35
CA GLY A 62 13.36 -1.79 -7.12
C GLY A 62 14.37 -2.65 -6.40
N TRP A 63 14.28 -3.96 -6.59
CA TRP A 63 15.22 -4.92 -6.01
C TRP A 63 15.84 -5.72 -7.13
N GLU A 64 17.13 -5.69 -7.25
CA GLU A 64 17.82 -6.42 -8.32
C GLU A 64 18.42 -7.72 -7.83
N GLU A 65 18.39 -7.95 -6.53
CA GLU A 65 18.86 -9.19 -5.92
C GLU A 65 17.80 -9.72 -4.99
N GLY A 66 17.79 -11.03 -4.80
CA GLY A 66 16.80 -11.65 -3.94
C GLY A 66 17.13 -11.58 -2.45
N PHE A 67 18.10 -10.77 -2.07
CA PHE A 67 18.51 -10.66 -0.67
C PHE A 67 17.84 -9.45 -0.03
N ILE A 68 17.37 -9.67 1.18
CA ILE A 68 16.87 -8.58 2.02
C ILE A 68 17.80 -8.50 3.22
N HIS A 69 18.40 -7.33 3.39
CA HIS A 69 19.28 -7.09 4.52
C HIS A 69 18.51 -6.36 5.60
N THR A 70 18.54 -6.92 6.78
CA THR A 70 17.94 -6.26 7.93
C THR A 70 19.05 -5.79 8.84
N ASP A 71 18.72 -4.83 9.70
CA ASP A 71 19.67 -4.36 10.68
C ASP A 71 20.07 -5.52 11.56
N GLY A 72 21.32 -5.57 11.92
CA GLY A 72 21.83 -6.68 12.69
C GLY A 72 22.46 -7.75 11.83
N GLY A 73 22.55 -7.51 10.53
CA GLY A 73 23.27 -8.39 9.66
C GLY A 73 22.53 -9.62 9.20
N THR A 74 21.25 -9.68 9.50
CA THR A 74 20.46 -10.81 9.04
C THR A 74 20.06 -10.56 7.58
N SER A 75 20.18 -11.58 6.77
CA SER A 75 19.71 -11.49 5.40
C SER A 75 18.76 -12.62 5.14
N THR A 76 17.80 -12.34 4.27
CA THR A 76 16.82 -13.32 3.89
C THR A 76 16.79 -13.39 2.38
N ASN A 77 16.77 -14.59 1.87
CA ASN A 77 16.66 -14.79 0.44
C ASN A 77 15.21 -14.81 0.05
N ALA A 78 14.91 -14.05 -0.96
CA ALA A 78 13.56 -14.06 -1.50
C ALA A 78 13.38 -15.24 -2.44
#